data_0fb23365a3a61e2c2c921a0cb6343ac3
#
_entry.id   0fb23365a3a61e2c2c921a0cb6343ac3
#
_cell.length_a   1.000
_cell.length_b   1.000
_cell.length_c   1.000
_cell.angle_alpha   90.00
_cell.angle_beta   90.00
_cell.angle_gamma   90.00
#
_symmetry.space_group_name_H-M   'P 1'
#
loop_
_entity.id
_entity.type
_entity.pdbx_description
1 polymer ?
#
loop_
_entity_poly.entity_id
_entity_poly.type
_entity_poly.pdbx_seq_one_letter_code
_entity_poly.pdbx_strand_id
1 'polypeptide(L)'
;IYKAYKGEYFVDYIFSSGNGVATVDDEWFVHARTASVFGHQCLIAPAEETIWSKAFVNERERYDGADINHLILKMGRGMDWERLLRRFDRYWEVLLSHLMMFRFAYPCERDLVPTWLMTELMSRTLDTLKEGNWDERLCRGNLISRVNYAVDIHHWGYGDGRSWDERDREKGEARGAGRELENTLGGGR
;
A
#
# COMPACT_ATOMS: atom_id res chain seq x y z
N ILE A 1 -5.78 -13.39 8.85
CA ILE A 1 -7.25 -13.25 8.77
C ILE A 1 -7.87 -14.29 9.67
N TYR A 2 -8.74 -13.86 10.60
CA TYR A 2 -9.59 -14.74 11.39
C TYR A 2 -11.03 -14.62 10.90
N LYS A 3 -11.80 -15.72 10.98
CA LYS A 3 -13.21 -15.74 10.63
C LYS A 3 -14.06 -16.08 11.85
N ALA A 4 -15.08 -15.26 12.12
CA ALA A 4 -16.13 -15.58 13.07
C ALA A 4 -17.41 -15.98 12.32
N TYR A 5 -18.05 -17.07 12.72
CA TYR A 5 -19.23 -17.61 12.07
C TYR A 5 -20.46 -17.53 12.97
N LYS A 6 -21.61 -17.26 12.35
CA LYS A 6 -22.93 -17.41 12.97
C LYS A 6 -23.88 -18.04 11.94
N GLY A 7 -24.09 -19.36 12.03
CA GLY A 7 -24.78 -20.12 10.97
C GLY A 7 -24.02 -20.04 9.65
N GLU A 8 -24.68 -19.61 8.59
CA GLU A 8 -24.08 -19.42 7.26
C GLU A 8 -23.38 -18.06 7.08
N TYR A 9 -23.53 -17.13 8.01
CA TYR A 9 -22.90 -15.83 7.97
C TYR A 9 -21.51 -15.88 8.59
N PHE A 10 -20.60 -15.06 8.06
CA PHE A 10 -19.27 -14.91 8.64
C PHE A 10 -18.78 -13.45 8.57
N VAL A 11 -17.83 -13.14 9.45
CA VAL A 11 -17.10 -11.87 9.48
C VAL A 11 -15.61 -12.20 9.39
N ASP A 12 -14.90 -11.51 8.50
CA ASP A 12 -13.45 -11.58 8.40
C ASP A 12 -12.81 -10.50 9.29
N TYR A 13 -11.89 -10.93 10.16
CA TYR A 13 -11.01 -10.03 10.90
C TYR A 13 -9.68 -9.94 10.16
N ILE A 14 -9.38 -8.76 9.62
CA ILE A 14 -8.19 -8.50 8.80
C ILE A 14 -7.25 -7.57 9.56
N PHE A 15 -6.03 -8.02 9.86
CA PHE A 15 -4.99 -7.24 10.55
C PHE A 15 -3.88 -6.78 9.60
N SER A 16 -3.78 -7.40 8.42
CA SER A 16 -2.87 -7.02 7.36
C SER A 16 -3.35 -7.55 6.02
N SER A 17 -2.92 -6.93 4.93
CA SER A 17 -3.10 -7.51 3.59
C SER A 17 -2.35 -8.84 3.47
N GLY A 18 -2.80 -9.71 2.56
CA GLY A 18 -2.23 -11.05 2.38
C GLY A 18 -0.75 -11.08 1.97
N ASN A 19 -0.23 -9.96 1.50
CA ASN A 19 1.19 -9.76 1.14
C ASN A 19 2.03 -9.15 2.29
N GLY A 20 1.40 -8.76 3.42
CA GLY A 20 2.07 -8.14 4.56
C GLY A 20 2.41 -6.65 4.41
N VAL A 21 2.07 -6.00 3.28
CA VAL A 21 2.39 -4.58 3.03
C VAL A 21 1.46 -3.68 3.82
N ALA A 22 0.14 -3.82 3.64
CA ALA A 22 -0.84 -2.98 4.32
C ALA A 22 -1.21 -3.61 5.67
N THR A 23 -0.58 -3.14 6.73
CA THR A 23 -0.88 -3.52 8.13
C THR A 23 -1.90 -2.57 8.73
N VAL A 24 -2.80 -3.10 9.56
CA VAL A 24 -3.74 -2.28 10.33
C VAL A 24 -2.99 -1.70 11.53
N ASP A 25 -2.90 -0.38 11.57
CA ASP A 25 -2.27 0.41 12.64
C ASP A 25 -3.26 1.45 13.20
N ASP A 26 -2.81 2.28 14.14
CA ASP A 26 -3.66 3.28 14.80
C ASP A 26 -4.22 4.33 13.83
N GLU A 27 -3.55 4.63 12.72
CA GLU A 27 -4.02 5.57 11.71
C GLU A 27 -5.37 5.17 11.10
N TRP A 28 -5.66 3.86 11.01
CA TRP A 28 -6.95 3.36 10.56
C TRP A 28 -8.11 3.80 11.46
N PHE A 29 -7.84 3.95 12.75
CA PHE A 29 -8.83 4.33 13.76
C PHE A 29 -8.88 5.84 13.96
N VAL A 30 -7.73 6.51 14.00
CA VAL A 30 -7.63 7.98 14.18
C VAL A 30 -8.36 8.72 13.07
N HIS A 31 -8.29 8.24 11.84
CA HIS A 31 -8.94 8.84 10.67
C HIS A 31 -10.28 8.19 10.30
N ALA A 32 -10.72 7.18 11.08
CA ALA A 32 -12.02 6.55 10.87
C ALA A 32 -13.17 7.52 11.15
N ARG A 33 -14.26 7.37 10.42
CA ARG A 33 -15.50 8.11 10.66
C ARG A 33 -16.56 7.18 11.26
N THR A 34 -17.38 7.68 12.16
CA THR A 34 -18.53 6.96 12.66
C THR A 34 -19.67 7.02 11.64
N ALA A 35 -20.27 5.87 11.35
CA ALA A 35 -21.49 5.79 10.54
C ALA A 35 -22.41 4.68 11.03
N SER A 36 -23.71 4.80 10.73
CA SER A 36 -24.69 3.77 11.04
C SER A 36 -24.72 2.73 9.92
N VAL A 37 -24.46 1.48 10.26
CA VAL A 37 -24.53 0.32 9.35
C VAL A 37 -25.56 -0.65 9.94
N PHE A 38 -26.65 -0.89 9.22
CA PHE A 38 -27.78 -1.71 9.70
C PHE A 38 -28.31 -1.34 11.10
N GLY A 39 -28.35 -0.03 11.42
CA GLY A 39 -28.79 0.47 12.71
C GLY A 39 -27.75 0.45 13.84
N HIS A 40 -26.55 -0.04 13.58
CA HIS A 40 -25.43 -0.09 14.53
C HIS A 40 -24.39 0.99 14.20
N GLN A 41 -23.87 1.67 15.22
CA GLN A 41 -22.76 2.62 15.06
C GLN A 41 -21.47 1.85 14.84
N CYS A 42 -20.83 2.12 13.71
CA CYS A 42 -19.57 1.48 13.30
C CYS A 42 -18.53 2.54 12.96
N LEU A 43 -17.26 2.21 13.18
CA LEU A 43 -16.14 2.95 12.61
C LEU A 43 -15.94 2.47 11.18
N ILE A 44 -15.93 3.40 10.24
CA ILE A 44 -15.69 3.14 8.82
C ILE A 44 -14.25 3.52 8.52
N ALA A 45 -13.48 2.57 7.98
CA ALA A 45 -12.09 2.78 7.58
C ALA A 45 -11.98 3.96 6.60
N PRO A 46 -10.92 4.77 6.71
CA PRO A 46 -10.66 5.86 5.78
C PRO A 46 -10.45 5.33 4.36
N ALA A 47 -10.73 6.18 3.36
CA ALA A 47 -10.58 5.82 1.96
C ALA A 47 -9.10 5.54 1.60
N GLU A 48 -8.18 6.29 2.18
CA GLU A 48 -6.75 6.20 1.94
C GLU A 48 -6.19 4.83 2.35
N GLU A 49 -6.48 4.39 3.56
CA GLU A 49 -6.07 3.08 4.08
C GLU A 49 -6.77 1.95 3.31
N THR A 50 -8.03 2.14 2.94
CA THR A 50 -8.78 1.18 2.13
C THR A 50 -8.17 1.03 0.74
N ILE A 51 -7.81 2.14 0.07
CA ILE A 51 -7.11 2.13 -1.22
C ILE A 51 -5.77 1.42 -1.07
N TRP A 52 -4.98 1.79 -0.04
CA TRP A 52 -3.67 1.19 0.19
C TRP A 52 -3.75 -0.33 0.35
N SER A 53 -4.70 -0.84 1.15
CA SER A 53 -4.85 -2.29 1.35
C SER A 53 -5.33 -3.03 0.10
N LYS A 54 -6.15 -2.39 -0.75
CA LYS A 54 -6.69 -2.97 -1.98
C LYS A 54 -5.73 -2.91 -3.16
N ALA A 55 -4.82 -1.95 -3.18
CA ALA A 55 -3.96 -1.68 -4.33
C ALA A 55 -3.02 -2.83 -4.69
N PHE A 56 -2.73 -3.70 -3.72
CA PHE A 56 -1.87 -4.87 -3.92
C PHE A 56 -2.64 -6.16 -4.25
N VAL A 57 -3.90 -6.06 -4.65
CA VAL A 57 -4.71 -7.19 -5.09
C VAL A 57 -4.90 -7.12 -6.61
N ASN A 58 -3.99 -7.78 -7.32
CA ASN A 58 -3.99 -7.89 -8.78
C ASN A 58 -3.81 -9.35 -9.21
N GLU A 59 -4.72 -10.18 -8.72
CA GLU A 59 -4.76 -11.59 -9.04
C GLU A 59 -5.61 -11.82 -10.31
N ARG A 60 -5.43 -12.96 -10.95
CA ARG A 60 -6.21 -13.33 -12.13
C ARG A 60 -7.72 -13.36 -11.87
N GLU A 61 -8.10 -13.92 -10.73
CA GLU A 61 -9.50 -14.11 -10.33
C GLU A 61 -10.01 -13.01 -9.40
N ARG A 62 -9.14 -12.09 -8.97
CA ARG A 62 -9.48 -11.01 -8.07
C ARG A 62 -8.63 -9.77 -8.36
N TYR A 63 -9.33 -8.71 -8.79
CA TYR A 63 -8.73 -7.41 -9.05
C TYR A 63 -9.56 -6.30 -8.37
N ASP A 64 -9.01 -5.66 -7.36
CA ASP A 64 -9.70 -4.65 -6.56
C ASP A 64 -9.55 -3.22 -7.15
N GLY A 65 -9.00 -3.05 -8.34
CA GLY A 65 -8.77 -1.74 -8.97
C GLY A 65 -10.04 -0.96 -9.28
N ALA A 66 -11.16 -1.64 -9.55
CA ALA A 66 -12.44 -0.97 -9.72
C ALA A 66 -12.92 -0.32 -8.42
N ASP A 67 -12.75 -0.99 -7.27
CA ASP A 67 -13.08 -0.44 -5.96
C ASP A 67 -12.25 0.81 -5.65
N ILE A 68 -10.94 0.78 -5.98
CA ILE A 68 -10.04 1.94 -5.85
C ILE A 68 -10.54 3.10 -6.69
N ASN A 69 -10.88 2.84 -7.94
CA ASN A 69 -11.43 3.85 -8.84
C ASN A 69 -12.73 4.47 -8.29
N HIS A 70 -13.62 3.65 -7.73
CA HIS A 70 -14.86 4.13 -7.12
C HIS A 70 -14.61 4.95 -5.84
N LEU A 71 -13.62 4.57 -5.02
CA LEU A 71 -13.23 5.36 -3.86
C LEU A 71 -12.68 6.73 -4.28
N ILE A 72 -11.78 6.78 -5.27
CA ILE A 72 -11.28 8.05 -5.81
C ILE A 72 -12.41 8.90 -6.38
N LEU A 73 -13.31 8.30 -7.17
CA LEU A 73 -14.45 9.01 -7.77
C LEU A 73 -15.36 9.65 -6.71
N LYS A 74 -15.60 8.97 -5.60
CA LYS A 74 -16.54 9.42 -4.56
C LYS A 74 -15.90 10.26 -3.47
N MET A 75 -14.63 10.02 -3.16
CA MET A 75 -13.94 10.61 -2.01
C MET A 75 -12.79 11.54 -2.39
N GLY A 76 -12.33 11.55 -3.63
CA GLY A 76 -11.10 12.20 -4.08
C GLY A 76 -10.99 13.68 -3.72
N ARG A 77 -12.13 14.45 -3.73
CA ARG A 77 -12.13 15.87 -3.35
C ARG A 77 -11.81 16.13 -1.87
N GLY A 78 -12.08 15.15 -1.01
CA GLY A 78 -11.83 15.25 0.45
C GLY A 78 -10.74 14.31 0.95
N MET A 79 -10.03 13.63 0.05
CA MET A 79 -8.98 12.66 0.37
C MET A 79 -7.70 13.37 0.81
N ASP A 80 -7.05 12.83 1.83
CA ASP A 80 -5.70 13.22 2.24
C ASP A 80 -4.67 12.52 1.33
N TRP A 81 -4.38 13.15 0.19
CA TRP A 81 -3.47 12.63 -0.82
C TRP A 81 -2.02 12.53 -0.35
N GLU A 82 -1.60 13.39 0.60
CA GLU A 82 -0.26 13.31 1.20
C GLU A 82 -0.14 12.07 2.08
N ARG A 83 -1.17 11.78 2.89
CA ARG A 83 -1.23 10.55 3.69
C ARG A 83 -1.26 9.33 2.79
N LEU A 84 -2.09 9.33 1.74
CA LEU A 84 -2.12 8.23 0.78
C LEU A 84 -0.75 7.99 0.17
N LEU A 85 -0.05 9.03 -0.29
CA LEU A 85 1.31 8.91 -0.83
C LEU A 85 2.29 8.33 0.20
N ARG A 86 2.22 8.79 1.48
CA ARG A 86 3.06 8.25 2.56
C ARG A 86 2.78 6.77 2.83
N ARG A 87 1.51 6.33 2.75
CA ARG A 87 1.15 4.91 2.91
C ARG A 87 1.78 4.01 1.87
N PHE A 88 1.92 4.49 0.63
CA PHE A 88 2.59 3.72 -0.42
C PHE A 88 4.11 3.75 -0.32
N ASP A 89 4.71 4.83 0.20
CA ASP A 89 6.14 4.98 0.41
C ASP A 89 6.97 4.47 -0.78
N ARG A 90 7.79 3.44 -0.58
CA ARG A 90 8.62 2.79 -1.60
C ARG A 90 7.81 2.09 -2.72
N TYR A 91 6.54 1.86 -2.52
CA TYR A 91 5.64 1.23 -3.49
C TYR A 91 4.81 2.24 -4.29
N TRP A 92 5.28 3.47 -4.40
CA TRP A 92 4.62 4.55 -5.12
C TRP A 92 4.27 4.20 -6.57
N GLU A 93 5.00 3.27 -7.22
CA GLU A 93 4.70 2.78 -8.57
C GLU A 93 3.35 2.06 -8.63
N VAL A 94 2.98 1.34 -7.56
CA VAL A 94 1.65 0.71 -7.46
C VAL A 94 0.57 1.78 -7.38
N LEU A 95 0.77 2.85 -6.58
CA LEU A 95 -0.15 3.99 -6.55
C LEU A 95 -0.26 4.63 -7.93
N LEU A 96 0.86 4.93 -8.57
CA LEU A 96 0.87 5.54 -9.92
C LEU A 96 0.06 4.70 -10.92
N SER A 97 0.23 3.38 -10.91
CA SER A 97 -0.50 2.48 -11.81
C SER A 97 -2.02 2.61 -11.63
N HIS A 98 -2.52 2.65 -10.39
CA HIS A 98 -3.94 2.84 -10.10
C HIS A 98 -4.45 4.23 -10.48
N LEU A 99 -3.66 5.28 -10.24
CA LEU A 99 -4.02 6.63 -10.66
C LEU A 99 -4.10 6.77 -12.19
N MET A 100 -3.21 6.10 -12.92
CA MET A 100 -3.27 6.06 -14.39
C MET A 100 -4.52 5.30 -14.87
N MET A 101 -4.87 4.19 -14.24
CA MET A 101 -6.10 3.44 -14.54
C MET A 101 -7.35 4.26 -14.21
N PHE A 102 -7.35 5.01 -13.10
CA PHE A 102 -8.45 5.95 -12.80
C PHE A 102 -8.61 7.01 -13.88
N ARG A 103 -7.51 7.63 -14.30
CA ARG A 103 -7.52 8.66 -15.36
C ARG A 103 -7.95 8.12 -16.71
N PHE A 104 -7.69 6.85 -16.98
CA PHE A 104 -8.19 6.15 -18.16
C PHE A 104 -9.69 5.86 -18.05
N ALA A 105 -10.14 5.33 -16.90
CA ALA A 105 -11.54 4.95 -16.68
C ALA A 105 -12.48 6.16 -16.62
N TYR A 106 -12.01 7.28 -16.03
CA TYR A 106 -12.80 8.50 -15.81
C TYR A 106 -12.10 9.74 -16.37
N PRO A 107 -12.04 9.90 -17.71
CA PRO A 107 -11.31 11.01 -18.34
C PRO A 107 -11.89 12.39 -18.01
N CYS A 108 -13.18 12.48 -17.63
CA CYS A 108 -13.82 13.73 -17.23
C CYS A 108 -13.57 14.12 -15.77
N GLU A 109 -13.03 13.21 -14.95
CA GLU A 109 -12.85 13.38 -13.51
C GLU A 109 -11.35 13.40 -13.10
N ARG A 110 -10.47 13.69 -14.05
CA ARG A 110 -9.02 13.68 -13.84
C ARG A 110 -8.56 14.69 -12.79
N ASP A 111 -9.32 15.76 -12.60
CA ASP A 111 -9.07 16.82 -11.62
C ASP A 111 -9.30 16.37 -10.16
N LEU A 112 -9.94 15.21 -9.93
CA LEU A 112 -10.05 14.61 -8.60
C LEU A 112 -8.68 14.18 -8.05
N VAL A 113 -7.74 13.83 -8.92
CA VAL A 113 -6.36 13.54 -8.55
C VAL A 113 -5.54 14.84 -8.63
N PRO A 114 -4.94 15.32 -7.53
CA PRO A 114 -4.19 16.56 -7.53
C PRO A 114 -3.03 16.56 -8.53
N THR A 115 -2.84 17.66 -9.24
CA THR A 115 -1.76 17.82 -10.21
C THR A 115 -0.39 17.62 -9.57
N TRP A 116 -0.19 18.12 -8.33
CA TRP A 116 1.08 17.98 -7.63
C TRP A 116 1.46 16.51 -7.41
N LEU A 117 0.48 15.65 -7.06
CA LEU A 117 0.73 14.22 -6.84
C LEU A 117 1.16 13.53 -8.13
N MET A 118 0.45 13.81 -9.24
CA MET A 118 0.83 13.27 -10.54
C MET A 118 2.22 13.74 -10.97
N THR A 119 2.54 15.03 -10.76
CA THR A 119 3.85 15.59 -11.08
C THR A 119 4.95 14.92 -10.26
N GLU A 120 4.74 14.75 -8.96
CA GLU A 120 5.66 14.07 -8.05
C GLU A 120 5.95 12.63 -8.50
N LEU A 121 4.89 11.84 -8.75
CA LEU A 121 5.03 10.44 -9.17
C LEU A 121 5.71 10.31 -10.54
N MET A 122 5.41 11.21 -11.47
CA MET A 122 6.07 11.24 -12.78
C MET A 122 7.55 11.66 -12.65
N SER A 123 7.88 12.60 -11.76
CA SER A 123 9.27 12.96 -11.48
C SER A 123 10.05 11.78 -10.94
N ARG A 124 9.52 11.06 -9.95
CA ARG A 124 10.14 9.83 -9.44
C ARG A 124 10.37 8.80 -10.54
N THR A 125 9.41 8.64 -11.46
CA THR A 125 9.56 7.75 -12.61
C THR A 125 10.75 8.18 -13.50
N LEU A 126 10.87 9.48 -13.80
CA LEU A 126 11.97 10.00 -14.60
C LEU A 126 13.33 9.85 -13.90
N ASP A 127 13.37 9.94 -12.59
CA ASP A 127 14.60 9.76 -11.82
C ASP A 127 15.07 8.29 -11.84
N THR A 128 14.15 7.33 -11.71
CA THR A 128 14.50 5.89 -11.85
C THR A 128 15.07 5.55 -13.23
N LEU A 129 14.69 6.27 -14.30
CA LEU A 129 15.27 6.07 -15.63
C LEU A 129 16.73 6.52 -15.72
N LYS A 130 17.19 7.40 -14.81
CA LYS A 130 18.58 7.90 -14.77
C LYS A 130 19.49 7.02 -13.92
N GLU A 131 18.92 6.31 -12.94
CA GLU A 131 19.70 5.51 -11.97
C GLU A 131 20.34 4.24 -12.56
N GLY A 132 19.94 3.83 -13.76
CA GLY A 132 20.45 2.64 -14.43
C GLY A 132 19.84 1.33 -13.90
N ASN A 133 20.45 0.20 -14.28
CA ASN A 133 19.96 -1.11 -13.87
C ASN A 133 20.34 -1.42 -12.42
N TRP A 134 19.39 -1.95 -11.67
CA TRP A 134 19.62 -2.48 -10.34
C TRP A 134 20.38 -3.81 -10.44
N ASP A 135 21.41 -3.98 -9.62
CA ASP A 135 22.26 -5.18 -9.64
C ASP A 135 21.54 -6.43 -9.12
N GLU A 136 20.48 -6.27 -8.36
CA GLU A 136 19.74 -7.38 -7.78
C GLU A 136 18.56 -7.82 -8.66
N ARG A 137 18.54 -9.11 -9.02
CA ARG A 137 17.40 -9.75 -9.68
C ARG A 137 16.29 -9.98 -8.66
N LEU A 138 15.46 -8.95 -8.40
CA LEU A 138 14.37 -8.97 -7.44
C LEU A 138 13.02 -8.93 -8.17
N CYS A 139 12.07 -9.82 -7.77
CA CYS A 139 10.70 -9.77 -8.22
C CYS A 139 9.79 -9.24 -7.11
N ARG A 140 9.24 -8.04 -7.30
CA ARG A 140 8.20 -7.45 -6.43
C ARG A 140 6.78 -7.78 -6.91
N GLY A 141 6.64 -8.47 -8.03
CA GLY A 141 5.33 -8.86 -8.56
C GLY A 141 4.54 -9.74 -7.61
N ASN A 142 5.21 -10.53 -6.77
CA ASN A 142 4.58 -11.36 -5.75
C ASN A 142 3.92 -10.58 -4.59
N LEU A 143 4.15 -9.27 -4.48
CA LEU A 143 3.41 -8.38 -3.58
C LEU A 143 2.00 -8.08 -4.09
N ILE A 144 1.80 -8.12 -5.40
CA ILE A 144 0.51 -7.86 -6.05
C ILE A 144 -0.20 -9.14 -6.50
N SER A 145 0.55 -10.21 -6.83
CA SER A 145 0.01 -11.53 -7.14
C SER A 145 1.02 -12.63 -6.84
N ARG A 146 0.77 -13.39 -5.78
CA ARG A 146 1.66 -14.50 -5.39
C ARG A 146 1.66 -15.64 -6.41
N VAL A 147 0.50 -15.92 -7.01
CA VAL A 147 0.33 -17.05 -7.93
C VAL A 147 0.96 -16.73 -9.29
N ASN A 148 0.68 -15.54 -9.82
CA ASN A 148 1.13 -15.18 -11.17
C ASN A 148 2.65 -14.99 -11.23
N TYR A 149 3.29 -14.53 -10.15
CA TYR A 149 4.74 -14.31 -10.08
C TYR A 149 5.53 -15.43 -9.37
N ALA A 150 4.88 -16.56 -9.08
CA ALA A 150 5.55 -17.71 -8.48
C ALA A 150 6.65 -18.30 -9.39
N VAL A 151 6.44 -18.30 -10.69
CA VAL A 151 7.38 -18.79 -11.70
C VAL A 151 8.68 -17.99 -11.72
N ASP A 152 8.61 -16.68 -11.52
CA ASP A 152 9.75 -15.76 -11.49
C ASP A 152 10.73 -16.16 -10.39
N ILE A 153 10.20 -16.47 -9.20
CA ILE A 153 10.97 -16.80 -8.01
C ILE A 153 11.47 -18.25 -8.08
N HIS A 154 10.59 -19.21 -8.42
CA HIS A 154 10.91 -20.63 -8.34
C HIS A 154 11.69 -21.16 -9.54
N HIS A 155 11.53 -20.54 -10.73
CA HIS A 155 12.11 -21.06 -11.98
C HIS A 155 13.03 -20.08 -12.70
N TRP A 156 12.80 -18.76 -12.58
CA TRP A 156 13.57 -17.76 -13.33
C TRP A 156 14.70 -17.10 -12.52
N GLY A 157 14.87 -17.50 -11.24
CA GLY A 157 15.98 -17.09 -10.38
C GLY A 157 15.91 -15.65 -9.89
N TYR A 158 14.69 -15.09 -9.76
CA TYR A 158 14.49 -13.82 -9.09
C TYR A 158 14.39 -14.02 -7.58
N GLY A 159 14.93 -13.08 -6.81
CA GLY A 159 14.72 -13.00 -5.37
C GLY A 159 13.26 -12.65 -5.02
N ASP A 160 12.78 -13.15 -3.89
CA ASP A 160 11.45 -12.85 -3.36
C ASP A 160 11.40 -11.42 -2.79
N GLY A 161 10.59 -10.54 -3.40
CA GLY A 161 10.44 -9.15 -2.96
C GLY A 161 9.92 -8.99 -1.53
N ARG A 162 9.20 -9.97 -0.99
CA ARG A 162 8.70 -9.95 0.39
C ARG A 162 9.82 -10.15 1.41
N SER A 163 10.71 -11.10 1.15
CA SER A 163 11.85 -11.37 2.04
C SER A 163 12.91 -10.26 2.02
N TRP A 164 12.93 -9.46 0.96
CA TRP A 164 13.79 -8.29 0.87
C TRP A 164 13.31 -7.17 1.81
N ASP A 165 11.99 -6.97 1.89
CA ASP A 165 11.40 -5.98 2.79
C ASP A 165 11.58 -6.32 4.27
N GLU A 166 11.55 -7.60 4.63
CA GLU A 166 11.84 -8.06 5.99
C GLU A 166 13.29 -7.74 6.39
N ARG A 167 14.24 -8.01 5.52
CA ARG A 167 15.67 -7.71 5.75
C ARG A 167 15.97 -6.21 5.85
N ASP A 168 15.24 -5.37 5.11
CA ASP A 168 15.40 -3.92 5.19
C ASP A 168 14.80 -3.34 6.47
N ARG A 169 13.69 -3.89 6.96
CA ARG A 169 13.14 -3.53 8.27
C ARG A 169 14.13 -3.88 9.38
N GLU A 170 14.66 -5.08 9.40
CA GLU A 170 15.67 -5.51 10.39
C GLU A 170 16.92 -4.62 10.36
N LYS A 171 17.42 -4.24 9.17
CA LYS A 171 18.54 -3.31 9.04
C LYS A 171 18.19 -1.88 9.49
N GLY A 172 16.96 -1.44 9.23
CA GLY A 172 16.45 -0.14 9.68
C GLY A 172 16.32 -0.05 11.19
N GLU A 173 15.78 -1.09 11.81
CA GLU A 173 15.66 -1.22 13.27
C GLU A 173 17.04 -1.29 13.94
N ALA A 174 17.98 -2.07 13.39
CA ALA A 174 19.35 -2.15 13.88
C ALA A 174 20.10 -0.80 13.81
N ARG A 175 19.88 0.00 12.76
CA ARG A 175 20.43 1.35 12.61
C ARG A 175 19.78 2.35 13.57
N GLY A 176 18.47 2.22 13.83
CA GLY A 176 17.74 3.02 14.80
C GLY A 176 18.24 2.77 16.24
N ALA A 177 18.37 1.52 16.62
CA ALA A 177 18.88 1.11 17.93
C ALA A 177 20.34 1.55 18.16
N GLY A 178 21.19 1.54 17.12
CA GLY A 178 22.56 2.04 17.19
C GLY A 178 22.65 3.54 17.46
N ARG A 179 21.76 4.34 16.85
CA ARG A 179 21.71 5.80 17.08
C ARG A 179 21.19 6.17 18.48
N GLU A 180 20.26 5.41 19.04
CA GLU A 180 19.78 5.63 20.41
C GLU A 180 20.86 5.32 21.44
N LEU A 181 21.67 4.28 21.23
CA LEU A 181 22.82 3.94 22.09
C LEU A 181 23.94 5.00 22.04
N GLU A 182 24.25 5.54 20.86
CA GLU A 182 25.24 6.62 20.73
C GLU A 182 24.79 7.93 21.41
N ASN A 183 23.49 8.27 21.30
CA ASN A 183 22.93 9.44 21.98
C ASN A 183 22.88 9.29 23.52
N THR A 184 22.74 8.06 24.02
CA THR A 184 22.70 7.80 25.46
C THR A 184 24.11 7.79 26.10
N LEU A 185 25.13 7.44 25.32
CA LEU A 185 26.53 7.38 25.79
C LEU A 185 27.30 8.71 25.55
N GLY A 186 26.79 9.59 24.67
CA GLY A 186 27.40 10.89 24.36
C GLY A 186 26.98 12.08 25.25
N GLY A 187 26.06 11.89 26.19
CA GLY A 187 25.48 12.94 27.04
C GLY A 187 26.18 13.16 28.40
N GLY A 188 27.38 12.67 28.56
CA GLY A 188 28.18 12.81 29.81
C GLY A 188 29.51 13.56 29.59
N ARG A 189 29.44 14.89 29.47
CA ARG A 189 30.55 15.81 29.81
C ARG A 189 30.00 17.14 30.28
#